data_239bfa241e1b67088e79a014f9d81952
#
_entry.id   239bfa241e1b67088e79a014f9d81952
#
_cell.length_a   1.000
_cell.length_b   1.000
_cell.length_c   1.000
_cell.angle_alpha   90.00
_cell.angle_beta   90.00
_cell.angle_gamma   90.00
#
_symmetry.space_group_name_H-M   'P 1'
#
loop_
_entity.id
_entity.type
_entity.pdbx_description
1 polymer ?
#
loop_
_entity_poly.entity_id
_entity_poly.type
_entity_poly.pdbx_seq_one_letter_code
_entity_poly.pdbx_strand_id
1 'polypeptide(L)'
;MSDWEYRGRWALVTGASSGIGEAFARALAGRGMNLVLAARREDRLQALAARLRTEHSVQAVVVPADLAKPGGAGVLWMEASDERPIHLLVNNAGFGLKGQFHDLSAERQTEMVRLNCVALLELAHFAVGDMRGRGGGAIINVASVAGYQPIPMLATYAASKAFVITLSEALAEENREAGVRVLTLNPGPVATEFQEVAGTVFGSNPVGLRTADEVVAAALAGLERGERTVTPGMINRISTYAARVSPRGIVIRAAKAIMRRAR
;
A
#
# COMPACT_ATOMS: atom_id res chain seq x y z
N MET A 1 -25.28 -6.08 -6.62
CA MET A 1 -23.87 -5.94 -6.18
C MET A 1 -23.04 -6.65 -7.24
N SER A 2 -22.22 -5.98 -8.04
CA SER A 2 -21.39 -6.64 -9.04
C SER A 2 -20.26 -7.35 -8.30
N ASP A 3 -20.25 -8.67 -8.37
CA ASP A 3 -19.17 -9.47 -7.83
C ASP A 3 -17.87 -9.08 -8.53
N TRP A 4 -16.86 -8.75 -7.75
CA TRP A 4 -15.54 -8.47 -8.30
C TRP A 4 -14.92 -9.81 -8.75
N GLU A 5 -14.75 -9.98 -10.05
CA GLU A 5 -14.13 -11.17 -10.60
C GLU A 5 -12.61 -11.06 -10.58
N TYR A 6 -11.95 -12.09 -10.10
CA TYR A 6 -10.49 -12.18 -10.04
C TYR A 6 -9.91 -13.02 -11.17
N ARG A 7 -10.54 -14.17 -11.46
CA ARG A 7 -9.98 -15.21 -12.33
C ARG A 7 -9.67 -14.72 -13.75
N GLY A 8 -8.45 -14.98 -14.19
CA GLY A 8 -7.97 -14.61 -15.53
C GLY A 8 -7.63 -13.14 -15.73
N ARG A 9 -7.98 -12.26 -14.76
CA ARG A 9 -7.65 -10.83 -14.79
C ARG A 9 -6.22 -10.57 -14.33
N TRP A 10 -5.65 -9.41 -14.69
CA TRP A 10 -4.31 -9.01 -14.31
C TRP A 10 -4.30 -8.03 -13.14
N ALA A 11 -3.37 -8.27 -12.21
CA ALA A 11 -3.05 -7.32 -11.15
C ALA A 11 -1.58 -6.89 -11.22
N LEU A 12 -1.33 -5.59 -11.06
CA LEU A 12 0.00 -5.04 -10.81
C LEU A 12 0.17 -4.86 -9.30
N VAL A 13 1.20 -5.49 -8.73
CA VAL A 13 1.53 -5.38 -7.30
C VAL A 13 2.90 -4.74 -7.15
N THR A 14 2.95 -3.52 -6.59
CA THR A 14 4.20 -2.84 -6.30
C THR A 14 4.73 -3.20 -4.91
N GLY A 15 6.05 -3.26 -4.74
CA GLY A 15 6.66 -3.72 -3.48
C GLY A 15 6.40 -5.19 -3.20
N ALA A 16 6.26 -6.02 -4.25
CA ALA A 16 5.88 -7.42 -4.15
C ALA A 16 6.96 -8.34 -3.57
N SER A 17 8.19 -7.85 -3.36
CA SER A 17 9.32 -8.68 -2.91
C SER A 17 9.30 -9.03 -1.41
N SER A 18 8.36 -8.51 -0.62
CA SER A 18 8.21 -8.83 0.81
C SER A 18 6.91 -8.31 1.42
N GLY A 19 6.59 -8.79 2.62
CA GLY A 19 5.57 -8.22 3.50
C GLY A 19 4.16 -8.19 2.90
N ILE A 20 3.49 -7.05 2.99
CA ILE A 20 2.11 -6.87 2.51
C ILE A 20 2.02 -7.09 0.99
N GLY A 21 3.01 -6.63 0.21
CA GLY A 21 3.03 -6.80 -1.25
C GLY A 21 3.12 -8.28 -1.66
N GLU A 22 4.00 -9.04 -1.03
CA GLU A 22 4.11 -10.50 -1.25
C GLU A 22 2.82 -11.22 -0.83
N ALA A 23 2.23 -10.84 0.30
CA ALA A 23 0.96 -11.41 0.75
C ALA A 23 -0.20 -11.10 -0.23
N PHE A 24 -0.26 -9.88 -0.81
CA PHE A 24 -1.20 -9.58 -1.89
C PHE A 24 -0.97 -10.46 -3.11
N ALA A 25 0.28 -10.63 -3.54
CA ALA A 25 0.59 -11.47 -4.71
C ALA A 25 0.11 -12.91 -4.50
N ARG A 26 0.38 -13.51 -3.33
CA ARG A 26 -0.09 -14.85 -2.98
C ARG A 26 -1.63 -14.94 -2.94
N ALA A 27 -2.28 -13.98 -2.27
CA ALA A 27 -3.72 -14.00 -2.10
C ALA A 27 -4.48 -13.79 -3.42
N LEU A 28 -3.94 -12.98 -4.34
CA LEU A 28 -4.52 -12.73 -5.66
C LEU A 28 -4.29 -13.91 -6.60
N ALA A 29 -3.11 -14.53 -6.59
CA ALA A 29 -2.84 -15.76 -7.32
C ALA A 29 -3.78 -16.89 -6.88
N GLY A 30 -3.98 -17.07 -5.58
CA GLY A 30 -4.94 -18.03 -5.02
C GLY A 30 -6.39 -17.79 -5.46
N ARG A 31 -6.74 -16.59 -5.92
CA ARG A 31 -8.03 -16.25 -6.53
C ARG A 31 -8.03 -16.39 -8.06
N GLY A 32 -6.93 -16.83 -8.65
CA GLY A 32 -6.77 -17.06 -10.08
C GLY A 32 -6.46 -15.81 -10.89
N MET A 33 -5.95 -14.71 -10.27
CA MET A 33 -5.44 -13.55 -11.01
C MET A 33 -4.04 -13.83 -11.57
N ASN A 34 -3.82 -13.34 -12.77
CA ASN A 34 -2.47 -13.18 -13.32
C ASN A 34 -1.80 -11.96 -12.70
N LEU A 35 -0.48 -11.98 -12.56
CA LEU A 35 0.24 -10.98 -11.78
C LEU A 35 1.37 -10.33 -12.57
N VAL A 36 1.53 -9.03 -12.39
CA VAL A 36 2.77 -8.30 -12.63
C VAL A 36 3.34 -7.93 -11.26
N LEU A 37 4.53 -8.44 -10.96
CA LEU A 37 5.22 -8.27 -9.69
C LEU A 37 6.34 -7.24 -9.85
N ALA A 38 6.24 -6.12 -9.15
CA ALA A 38 7.21 -5.04 -9.27
C ALA A 38 7.89 -4.71 -7.93
N ALA A 39 9.23 -4.68 -7.93
CA ALA A 39 10.08 -4.21 -6.84
C ALA A 39 11.53 -4.10 -7.34
N ARG A 40 12.44 -3.65 -6.47
CA ARG A 40 13.88 -3.55 -6.79
C ARG A 40 14.62 -4.88 -6.72
N ARG A 41 14.18 -5.82 -5.86
CA ARG A 41 14.86 -7.12 -5.61
C ARG A 41 14.35 -8.17 -6.59
N GLU A 42 14.98 -8.23 -7.74
CA GLU A 42 14.57 -9.12 -8.83
C GLU A 42 14.64 -10.60 -8.45
N ASP A 43 15.69 -11.02 -7.75
CA ASP A 43 15.87 -12.39 -7.27
C ASP A 43 14.66 -12.89 -6.47
N ARG A 44 14.16 -12.07 -5.54
CA ARG A 44 12.98 -12.39 -4.74
C ARG A 44 11.69 -12.42 -5.57
N LEU A 45 11.57 -11.50 -6.54
CA LEU A 45 10.41 -11.50 -7.44
C LEU A 45 10.38 -12.74 -8.33
N GLN A 46 11.53 -13.18 -8.87
CA GLN A 46 11.62 -14.39 -9.67
C GLN A 46 11.26 -15.64 -8.87
N ALA A 47 11.78 -15.75 -7.64
CA ALA A 47 11.42 -16.85 -6.74
C ALA A 47 9.92 -16.87 -6.41
N LEU A 48 9.32 -15.70 -6.12
CA LEU A 48 7.90 -15.57 -5.88
C LEU A 48 7.08 -15.94 -7.12
N ALA A 49 7.44 -15.42 -8.30
CA ALA A 49 6.74 -15.71 -9.55
C ALA A 49 6.75 -17.21 -9.88
N ALA A 50 7.89 -17.88 -9.70
CA ALA A 50 8.02 -19.33 -9.91
C ALA A 50 7.05 -20.12 -9.01
N ARG A 51 7.01 -19.77 -7.72
CA ARG A 51 6.07 -20.41 -6.77
C ARG A 51 4.62 -20.21 -7.19
N LEU A 52 4.22 -18.95 -7.50
CA LEU A 52 2.84 -18.63 -7.83
C LEU A 52 2.35 -19.34 -9.11
N ARG A 53 3.22 -19.46 -10.12
CA ARG A 53 2.93 -20.23 -11.34
C ARG A 53 2.67 -21.71 -11.04
N THR A 54 3.50 -22.29 -10.18
CA THR A 54 3.40 -23.72 -9.84
C THR A 54 2.20 -24.01 -8.93
N GLU A 55 1.98 -23.19 -7.89
CA GLU A 55 0.96 -23.43 -6.87
C GLU A 55 -0.46 -23.09 -7.35
N HIS A 56 -0.61 -22.10 -8.24
CA HIS A 56 -1.92 -21.54 -8.60
C HIS A 56 -2.26 -21.61 -10.10
N SER A 57 -1.33 -22.09 -10.94
CA SER A 57 -1.53 -22.15 -12.41
C SER A 57 -1.89 -20.80 -13.05
N VAL A 58 -1.34 -19.71 -12.53
CA VAL A 58 -1.51 -18.34 -13.04
C VAL A 58 -0.26 -17.87 -13.78
N GLN A 59 -0.41 -16.85 -14.62
CA GLN A 59 0.75 -16.15 -15.16
C GLN A 59 1.28 -15.15 -14.11
N ALA A 60 2.60 -15.07 -14.01
CA ALA A 60 3.26 -14.09 -13.15
C ALA A 60 4.48 -13.50 -13.89
N VAL A 61 4.44 -12.22 -14.19
CA VAL A 61 5.49 -11.47 -14.88
C VAL A 61 6.26 -10.67 -13.84
N VAL A 62 7.58 -10.64 -13.97
CA VAL A 62 8.46 -9.85 -13.09
C VAL A 62 8.92 -8.62 -13.82
N VAL A 63 8.73 -7.45 -13.22
CA VAL A 63 9.21 -6.16 -13.72
C VAL A 63 10.03 -5.49 -12.63
N PRO A 64 11.37 -5.59 -12.67
CA PRO A 64 12.24 -4.91 -11.73
C PRO A 64 12.10 -3.39 -11.89
N ALA A 65 11.72 -2.68 -10.84
CA ALA A 65 11.49 -1.25 -10.90
C ALA A 65 11.95 -0.53 -9.62
N ASP A 66 12.63 0.60 -9.80
CA ASP A 66 12.93 1.55 -8.74
C ASP A 66 12.00 2.75 -8.86
N LEU A 67 10.90 2.69 -8.13
CA LEU A 67 9.86 3.71 -8.13
C LEU A 67 10.26 5.02 -7.41
N ALA A 68 11.40 5.06 -6.73
CA ALA A 68 11.94 6.29 -6.17
C ALA A 68 12.65 7.16 -7.22
N LYS A 69 12.98 6.59 -8.39
CA LYS A 69 13.59 7.32 -9.50
C LYS A 69 12.54 8.11 -10.29
N PRO A 70 12.87 9.33 -10.75
CA PRO A 70 12.00 10.07 -11.66
C PRO A 70 11.64 9.24 -12.90
N GLY A 71 10.35 9.23 -13.28
CA GLY A 71 9.86 8.46 -14.43
C GLY A 71 9.70 6.95 -14.19
N GLY A 72 10.16 6.42 -13.05
CA GLY A 72 10.09 4.98 -12.75
C GLY A 72 8.66 4.41 -12.77
N ALA A 73 7.69 5.19 -12.32
CA ALA A 73 6.28 4.79 -12.36
C ALA A 73 5.74 4.69 -13.81
N GLY A 74 6.11 5.63 -14.68
CA GLY A 74 5.72 5.62 -16.09
C GLY A 74 6.29 4.42 -16.83
N VAL A 75 7.59 4.14 -16.63
CA VAL A 75 8.24 2.95 -17.21
C VAL A 75 7.57 1.67 -16.73
N LEU A 76 7.36 1.55 -15.41
CA LEU A 76 6.68 0.38 -14.84
C LEU A 76 5.29 0.21 -15.43
N TRP A 77 4.50 1.30 -15.54
CA TRP A 77 3.14 1.21 -16.08
C TRP A 77 3.14 0.72 -17.52
N MET A 78 3.99 1.28 -18.38
CA MET A 78 4.13 0.84 -19.77
C MET A 78 4.45 -0.65 -19.88
N GLU A 79 5.48 -1.12 -19.16
CA GLU A 79 5.87 -2.53 -19.20
C GLU A 79 4.81 -3.47 -18.59
N ALA A 80 4.13 -3.03 -17.55
CA ALA A 80 3.09 -3.82 -16.89
C ALA A 80 1.84 -3.96 -17.74
N SER A 81 1.44 -2.88 -18.44
CA SER A 81 0.21 -2.83 -19.24
C SER A 81 0.40 -3.24 -20.69
N ASP A 82 1.64 -3.46 -21.15
CA ASP A 82 1.95 -3.94 -22.48
C ASP A 82 1.26 -5.30 -22.72
N GLU A 83 0.36 -5.35 -23.71
CA GLU A 83 -0.48 -6.51 -24.05
C GLU A 83 -1.33 -7.09 -22.87
N ARG A 84 -1.40 -6.40 -21.72
CA ARG A 84 -2.07 -6.88 -20.50
C ARG A 84 -2.96 -5.79 -19.89
N PRO A 85 -4.28 -5.92 -19.93
CA PRO A 85 -5.15 -4.96 -19.25
C PRO A 85 -5.03 -5.13 -17.72
N ILE A 86 -4.46 -4.13 -17.04
CA ILE A 86 -4.35 -4.16 -15.57
C ILE A 86 -5.71 -3.84 -14.95
N HIS A 87 -6.36 -4.84 -14.37
CA HIS A 87 -7.68 -4.72 -13.75
C HIS A 87 -7.60 -4.31 -12.27
N LEU A 88 -6.49 -4.64 -11.60
CA LEU A 88 -6.23 -4.28 -10.21
C LEU A 88 -4.82 -3.72 -10.05
N LEU A 89 -4.70 -2.50 -9.52
CA LEU A 89 -3.44 -1.95 -9.07
C LEU A 89 -3.35 -2.06 -7.54
N VAL A 90 -2.32 -2.73 -7.02
CA VAL A 90 -1.93 -2.69 -5.60
C VAL A 90 -0.73 -1.77 -5.44
N ASN A 91 -0.99 -0.53 -5.09
CA ASN A 91 -0.02 0.52 -4.84
C ASN A 91 0.52 0.39 -3.41
N ASN A 92 1.46 -0.54 -3.22
CA ASN A 92 1.96 -0.93 -1.90
C ASN A 92 3.40 -0.49 -1.65
N ALA A 93 4.22 -0.28 -2.68
CA ALA A 93 5.62 0.11 -2.51
C ALA A 93 5.76 1.35 -1.61
N GLY A 94 6.63 1.26 -0.62
CA GLY A 94 6.88 2.34 0.33
C GLY A 94 7.78 1.93 1.46
N PHE A 95 8.37 2.91 2.14
CA PHE A 95 9.13 2.70 3.36
C PHE A 95 8.91 3.83 4.35
N GLY A 96 9.37 3.65 5.59
CA GLY A 96 9.36 4.64 6.65
C GLY A 96 10.76 4.95 7.15
N LEU A 97 10.91 6.10 7.81
CA LEU A 97 12.12 6.50 8.51
C LEU A 97 11.74 7.03 9.88
N LYS A 98 12.37 6.50 10.95
CA LYS A 98 12.19 6.94 12.33
C LYS A 98 13.43 7.66 12.83
N GLY A 99 13.26 8.85 13.37
CA GLY A 99 14.30 9.67 13.95
C GLY A 99 13.86 11.10 14.16
N GLN A 100 14.66 11.90 14.83
CA GLN A 100 14.47 13.35 14.87
C GLN A 100 14.61 13.88 13.43
N PHE A 101 13.75 14.80 13.04
CA PHE A 101 13.67 15.27 11.64
C PHE A 101 15.01 15.77 11.08
N HIS A 102 15.76 16.50 11.90
CA HIS A 102 17.06 17.06 11.53
C HIS A 102 18.22 16.04 11.53
N ASP A 103 18.08 14.92 12.23
CA ASP A 103 19.07 13.83 12.26
C ASP A 103 18.95 12.87 11.07
N LEU A 104 17.79 12.87 10.40
CA LEU A 104 17.56 12.03 9.24
C LEU A 104 18.10 12.68 7.98
N SER A 105 18.76 11.89 7.09
CA SER A 105 19.23 12.38 5.79
C SER A 105 18.09 12.99 4.99
N ALA A 106 18.29 14.19 4.47
CA ALA A 106 17.32 14.90 3.61
C ALA A 106 17.05 14.10 2.32
N GLU A 107 18.08 13.48 1.74
CA GLU A 107 18.00 12.66 0.54
C GLU A 107 17.09 11.45 0.79
N ARG A 108 17.26 10.75 1.93
CA ARG A 108 16.43 9.58 2.28
C ARG A 108 14.99 9.98 2.56
N GLN A 109 14.76 11.13 3.20
CA GLN A 109 13.40 11.66 3.39
C GLN A 109 12.75 12.03 2.06
N THR A 110 13.49 12.64 1.13
CA THR A 110 13.01 12.97 -0.21
C THR A 110 12.71 11.70 -1.03
N GLU A 111 13.59 10.69 -0.97
CA GLU A 111 13.36 9.38 -1.59
C GLU A 111 12.05 8.75 -1.07
N MET A 112 11.82 8.81 0.26
CA MET A 112 10.58 8.31 0.86
C MET A 112 9.34 9.04 0.32
N VAL A 113 9.38 10.36 0.18
CA VAL A 113 8.26 11.14 -0.37
C VAL A 113 8.06 10.81 -1.86
N ARG A 114 9.12 10.69 -2.64
CA ARG A 114 9.03 10.27 -4.05
C ARG A 114 8.36 8.90 -4.18
N LEU A 115 8.78 7.93 -3.39
CA LEU A 115 8.21 6.57 -3.45
C LEU A 115 6.78 6.53 -2.92
N ASN A 116 6.55 7.05 -1.70
CA ASN A 116 5.26 6.92 -1.01
C ASN A 116 4.16 7.81 -1.59
N CYS A 117 4.52 8.95 -2.23
CA CYS A 117 3.55 9.92 -2.72
C CYS A 117 3.59 10.05 -4.25
N VAL A 118 4.75 10.42 -4.83
CA VAL A 118 4.83 10.76 -6.26
C VAL A 118 4.59 9.52 -7.12
N ALA A 119 5.33 8.45 -6.90
CA ALA A 119 5.17 7.22 -7.66
C ALA A 119 3.77 6.61 -7.51
N LEU A 120 3.20 6.65 -6.28
CA LEU A 120 1.83 6.19 -6.04
C LEU A 120 0.81 7.03 -6.82
N LEU A 121 0.96 8.36 -6.82
CA LEU A 121 0.10 9.27 -7.57
C LEU A 121 0.18 9.00 -9.08
N GLU A 122 1.40 8.88 -9.63
CA GLU A 122 1.62 8.62 -11.07
C GLU A 122 0.99 7.29 -11.48
N LEU A 123 1.22 6.20 -10.73
CA LEU A 123 0.60 4.90 -11.01
C LEU A 123 -0.92 4.95 -10.89
N ALA A 124 -1.46 5.64 -9.88
CA ALA A 124 -2.90 5.80 -9.75
C ALA A 124 -3.49 6.60 -10.92
N HIS A 125 -2.79 7.64 -11.40
CA HIS A 125 -3.21 8.45 -12.55
C HIS A 125 -3.30 7.59 -13.83
N PHE A 126 -2.26 6.82 -14.14
CA PHE A 126 -2.25 5.93 -15.30
C PHE A 126 -3.35 4.86 -15.19
N ALA A 127 -3.47 4.23 -14.01
CA ALA A 127 -4.48 3.19 -13.75
C ALA A 127 -5.90 3.72 -13.92
N VAL A 128 -6.21 4.90 -13.36
CA VAL A 128 -7.53 5.53 -13.50
C VAL A 128 -7.84 5.79 -14.96
N GLY A 129 -6.90 6.36 -15.72
CA GLY A 129 -7.07 6.65 -17.14
C GLY A 129 -7.46 5.39 -17.94
N ASP A 130 -6.65 4.34 -17.81
CA ASP A 130 -6.88 3.07 -18.49
C ASP A 130 -8.16 2.35 -18.04
N MET A 131 -8.42 2.30 -16.74
CA MET A 131 -9.59 1.62 -16.20
C MET A 131 -10.89 2.30 -16.60
N ARG A 132 -10.92 3.65 -16.60
CA ARG A 132 -12.09 4.41 -17.13
C ARG A 132 -12.36 4.10 -18.59
N GLY A 133 -11.31 4.04 -19.41
CA GLY A 133 -11.42 3.70 -20.83
C GLY A 133 -11.98 2.29 -21.09
N ARG A 134 -11.83 1.38 -20.15
CA ARG A 134 -12.32 -0.01 -20.24
C ARG A 134 -13.62 -0.28 -19.46
N GLY A 135 -14.21 0.75 -18.87
CA GLY A 135 -15.47 0.64 -18.13
C GLY A 135 -15.34 0.05 -16.72
N GLY A 136 -14.15 0.07 -16.13
CA GLY A 136 -13.96 -0.28 -14.73
C GLY A 136 -12.61 -0.91 -14.38
N GLY A 137 -12.36 -1.02 -13.08
CA GLY A 137 -11.16 -1.58 -12.50
C GLY A 137 -11.10 -1.35 -11.00
N ALA A 138 -9.97 -1.65 -10.38
CA ALA A 138 -9.77 -1.36 -8.95
C ALA A 138 -8.35 -0.92 -8.63
N ILE A 139 -8.23 -0.08 -7.61
CA ILE A 139 -6.96 0.39 -7.06
C ILE A 139 -7.00 0.18 -5.54
N ILE A 140 -5.98 -0.46 -4.99
CA ILE A 140 -5.75 -0.53 -3.55
C ILE A 140 -4.51 0.30 -3.24
N ASN A 141 -4.68 1.45 -2.59
CA ASN A 141 -3.57 2.28 -2.13
C ASN A 141 -3.24 1.96 -0.66
N VAL A 142 -2.03 1.50 -0.40
CA VAL A 142 -1.59 1.13 0.96
C VAL A 142 -1.07 2.37 1.69
N ALA A 143 -1.92 2.91 2.54
CA ALA A 143 -1.61 4.00 3.46
C ALA A 143 -1.07 3.48 4.82
N SER A 144 -1.55 4.00 5.92
CA SER A 144 -1.27 3.55 7.30
C SER A 144 -2.17 4.29 8.29
N VAL A 145 -2.43 3.69 9.45
CA VAL A 145 -3.03 4.43 10.59
C VAL A 145 -2.19 5.65 11.00
N ALA A 146 -0.90 5.65 10.70
CA ALA A 146 0.00 6.79 10.93
C ALA A 146 -0.42 8.06 10.17
N GLY A 147 -1.14 7.93 9.05
CA GLY A 147 -1.61 9.05 8.27
C GLY A 147 -2.75 9.85 8.90
N TYR A 148 -3.39 9.35 9.94
CA TYR A 148 -4.50 10.05 10.62
C TYR A 148 -4.05 11.09 11.64
N GLN A 149 -2.76 11.12 11.99
CA GLN A 149 -2.25 12.01 13.03
C GLN A 149 -0.79 12.41 12.80
N PRO A 150 -0.38 13.62 13.25
CA PRO A 150 1.03 13.97 13.30
C PRO A 150 1.77 13.09 14.31
N ILE A 151 2.86 12.44 13.88
CA ILE A 151 3.66 11.57 14.76
C ILE A 151 5.09 12.13 14.85
N PRO A 152 5.48 12.74 15.99
CA PRO A 152 6.88 13.11 16.23
C PRO A 152 7.82 11.92 16.04
N MET A 153 8.97 12.13 15.45
CA MET A 153 9.96 11.13 15.03
C MET A 153 9.56 10.29 13.79
N LEU A 154 8.34 10.41 13.27
CA LEU A 154 7.86 9.82 12.02
C LEU A 154 7.21 10.90 11.13
N ALA A 155 7.65 12.15 11.23
CA ALA A 155 6.97 13.31 10.64
C ALA A 155 6.72 13.14 9.14
N THR A 156 7.78 12.89 8.37
CA THR A 156 7.70 12.73 6.90
C THR A 156 6.89 11.49 6.51
N TYR A 157 7.06 10.38 7.24
CA TYR A 157 6.28 9.17 6.99
C TYR A 157 4.78 9.40 7.22
N ALA A 158 4.40 9.95 8.39
CA ALA A 158 3.00 10.24 8.71
C ALA A 158 2.37 11.20 7.70
N ALA A 159 3.10 12.24 7.28
CA ALA A 159 2.66 13.17 6.25
C ALA A 159 2.47 12.49 4.88
N SER A 160 3.39 11.59 4.48
CA SER A 160 3.24 10.83 3.24
C SER A 160 2.01 9.92 3.25
N LYS A 161 1.70 9.30 4.39
CA LYS A 161 0.53 8.43 4.51
C LYS A 161 -0.79 9.22 4.63
N ALA A 162 -0.76 10.42 5.18
CA ALA A 162 -1.90 11.35 5.15
C ALA A 162 -2.22 11.81 3.71
N PHE A 163 -1.19 12.07 2.89
CA PHE A 163 -1.35 12.33 1.46
C PHE A 163 -2.07 11.19 0.77
N VAL A 164 -1.62 9.94 0.98
CA VAL A 164 -2.24 8.76 0.35
C VAL A 164 -3.71 8.60 0.77
N ILE A 165 -4.05 8.81 2.05
CA ILE A 165 -5.42 8.71 2.53
C ILE A 165 -6.31 9.73 1.80
N THR A 166 -5.93 11.00 1.84
CA THR A 166 -6.73 12.09 1.27
C THR A 166 -6.89 11.94 -0.25
N LEU A 167 -5.81 11.62 -0.97
CA LEU A 167 -5.85 11.37 -2.41
C LEU A 167 -6.79 10.20 -2.75
N SER A 168 -6.68 9.09 -2.03
CA SER A 168 -7.46 7.89 -2.33
C SER A 168 -8.94 8.08 -2.04
N GLU A 169 -9.30 8.78 -0.96
CA GLU A 169 -10.69 9.09 -0.62
C GLU A 169 -11.35 9.98 -1.70
N ALA A 170 -10.62 10.97 -2.24
CA ALA A 170 -11.09 11.81 -3.34
C ALA A 170 -11.24 11.00 -4.65
N LEU A 171 -10.21 10.23 -5.03
CA LEU A 171 -10.26 9.39 -6.23
C LEU A 171 -11.39 8.36 -6.18
N ALA A 172 -11.71 7.82 -5.00
CA ALA A 172 -12.82 6.87 -4.85
C ALA A 172 -14.17 7.49 -5.22
N GLU A 173 -14.41 8.75 -4.87
CA GLU A 173 -15.65 9.45 -5.23
C GLU A 173 -15.65 9.90 -6.70
N GLU A 174 -14.56 10.49 -7.18
CA GLU A 174 -14.44 10.96 -8.56
C GLU A 174 -14.63 9.86 -9.62
N ASN A 175 -14.29 8.61 -9.29
CA ASN A 175 -14.28 7.51 -10.25
C ASN A 175 -15.40 6.49 -10.04
N ARG A 176 -16.28 6.74 -9.07
CA ARG A 176 -17.38 5.84 -8.71
C ARG A 176 -18.32 5.54 -9.90
N GLU A 177 -18.71 6.57 -10.63
CA GLU A 177 -19.63 6.44 -11.78
C GLU A 177 -18.96 5.79 -12.99
N ALA A 178 -17.63 5.90 -13.10
CA ALA A 178 -16.85 5.24 -14.14
C ALA A 178 -16.56 3.75 -13.83
N GLY A 179 -17.07 3.21 -12.72
CA GLY A 179 -16.86 1.82 -12.33
C GLY A 179 -15.45 1.50 -11.81
N VAL A 180 -14.63 2.52 -11.49
CA VAL A 180 -13.30 2.31 -10.91
C VAL A 180 -13.39 2.39 -9.39
N ARG A 181 -13.11 1.26 -8.72
CA ARG A 181 -13.09 1.16 -7.26
C ARG A 181 -11.73 1.60 -6.72
N VAL A 182 -11.70 2.55 -5.81
CA VAL A 182 -10.46 2.93 -5.11
C VAL A 182 -10.62 2.65 -3.63
N LEU A 183 -9.76 1.79 -3.09
CA LEU A 183 -9.73 1.41 -1.69
C LEU A 183 -8.46 1.92 -1.02
N THR A 184 -8.63 2.64 0.09
CA THR A 184 -7.53 3.02 0.98
C THR A 184 -7.35 1.96 2.05
N LEU A 185 -6.22 1.28 2.06
CA LEU A 185 -5.87 0.32 3.10
C LEU A 185 -5.01 1.01 4.16
N ASN A 186 -5.46 1.00 5.41
CA ASN A 186 -4.78 1.65 6.54
C ASN A 186 -4.34 0.62 7.58
N PRO A 187 -3.24 -0.12 7.36
CA PRO A 187 -2.75 -1.06 8.34
C PRO A 187 -2.19 -0.32 9.58
N GLY A 188 -2.36 -0.95 10.74
CA GLY A 188 -1.58 -0.66 11.93
C GLY A 188 -0.18 -1.31 11.84
N PRO A 189 0.46 -1.63 12.98
CA PRO A 189 1.69 -2.42 12.98
C PRO A 189 1.47 -3.78 12.31
N VAL A 190 2.36 -4.15 11.38
CA VAL A 190 2.32 -5.44 10.67
C VAL A 190 3.66 -6.13 10.86
N ALA A 191 3.65 -7.44 11.14
CA ALA A 191 4.86 -8.25 11.28
C ALA A 191 5.52 -8.45 9.91
N THR A 192 6.39 -7.54 9.50
CA THR A 192 7.10 -7.54 8.21
C THR A 192 8.48 -6.90 8.34
N GLU A 193 9.34 -7.10 7.33
CA GLU A 193 10.66 -6.42 7.21
C GLU A 193 10.56 -4.88 7.25
N PHE A 194 9.38 -4.30 7.07
CA PHE A 194 9.18 -2.84 7.13
C PHE A 194 9.69 -2.23 8.43
N GLN A 195 9.54 -2.93 9.55
CA GLN A 195 9.98 -2.44 10.86
C GLN A 195 11.50 -2.27 10.92
N GLU A 196 12.24 -3.22 10.36
CA GLU A 196 13.70 -3.19 10.28
C GLU A 196 14.17 -2.03 9.37
N VAL A 197 13.56 -1.90 8.20
CA VAL A 197 13.88 -0.83 7.23
C VAL A 197 13.57 0.56 7.80
N ALA A 198 12.49 0.69 8.55
CA ALA A 198 12.08 1.95 9.16
C ALA A 198 12.88 2.33 10.42
N GLY A 199 13.74 1.42 10.93
CA GLY A 199 14.41 1.59 12.22
C GLY A 199 13.41 1.64 13.39
N THR A 200 12.25 1.01 13.22
CA THR A 200 11.21 0.94 14.25
C THR A 200 11.14 -0.48 14.79
N VAL A 201 11.76 -0.73 15.91
CA VAL A 201 11.38 -1.90 16.69
C VAL A 201 10.19 -1.48 17.56
N PHE A 202 8.97 -1.70 17.09
CA PHE A 202 7.85 -1.74 18.03
C PHE A 202 8.14 -2.92 18.96
N GLY A 203 8.14 -2.72 20.29
CA GLY A 203 8.49 -3.77 21.23
C GLY A 203 7.85 -5.14 20.89
N SER A 204 8.28 -6.20 21.56
CA SER A 204 7.98 -7.60 21.23
C SER A 204 6.51 -7.96 20.98
N ASN A 205 5.57 -7.05 21.28
CA ASN A 205 4.13 -7.26 20.99
C ASN A 205 3.38 -5.91 20.90
N PRO A 206 3.50 -5.14 19.82
CA PRO A 206 2.79 -3.87 19.69
C PRO A 206 1.28 -4.09 19.66
N VAL A 207 0.56 -3.21 20.35
CA VAL A 207 -0.90 -3.24 20.38
C VAL A 207 -1.45 -3.11 18.95
N GLY A 208 -2.30 -4.06 18.54
CA GLY A 208 -2.90 -4.09 17.22
C GLY A 208 -2.00 -4.69 16.13
N LEU A 209 -0.93 -5.40 16.50
CA LEU A 209 -0.11 -6.16 15.55
C LEU A 209 -0.96 -7.15 14.75
N ARG A 210 -0.72 -7.18 13.45
CA ARG A 210 -1.37 -8.10 12.52
C ARG A 210 -0.34 -8.79 11.65
N THR A 211 -0.72 -9.95 11.08
CA THR A 211 0.04 -10.56 9.99
C THR A 211 -0.27 -9.86 8.67
N ALA A 212 0.63 -9.97 7.70
CA ALA A 212 0.38 -9.46 6.35
C ALA A 212 -0.84 -10.12 5.71
N ASP A 213 -1.04 -11.41 5.95
CA ASP A 213 -2.18 -12.17 5.40
C ASP A 213 -3.53 -11.70 5.97
N GLU A 214 -3.62 -11.40 7.28
CA GLU A 214 -4.83 -10.82 7.87
C GLU A 214 -5.17 -9.43 7.29
N VAL A 215 -4.13 -8.62 7.06
CA VAL A 215 -4.29 -7.28 6.47
C VAL A 215 -4.80 -7.37 5.04
N VAL A 216 -4.22 -8.27 4.25
CA VAL A 216 -4.62 -8.51 2.86
C VAL A 216 -6.02 -9.09 2.77
N ALA A 217 -6.36 -10.07 3.61
CA ALA A 217 -7.71 -10.64 3.66
C ALA A 217 -8.77 -9.57 3.94
N ALA A 218 -8.49 -8.67 4.90
CA ALA A 218 -9.39 -7.55 5.19
C ALA A 218 -9.52 -6.58 4.01
N ALA A 219 -8.42 -6.27 3.30
CA ALA A 219 -8.43 -5.39 2.14
C ALA A 219 -9.26 -5.97 0.99
N LEU A 220 -9.05 -7.24 0.63
CA LEU A 220 -9.77 -7.88 -0.46
C LEU A 220 -11.27 -8.02 -0.14
N ALA A 221 -11.61 -8.41 1.09
CA ALA A 221 -13.00 -8.44 1.53
C ALA A 221 -13.67 -7.05 1.48
N GLY A 222 -12.94 -5.97 1.85
CA GLY A 222 -13.42 -4.60 1.72
C GLY A 222 -13.62 -4.18 0.27
N LEU A 223 -12.70 -4.55 -0.63
CA LEU A 223 -12.82 -4.29 -2.06
C LEU A 223 -14.06 -4.97 -2.66
N GLU A 224 -14.31 -6.22 -2.29
CA GLU A 224 -15.47 -7.01 -2.71
C GLU A 224 -16.78 -6.36 -2.25
N ARG A 225 -16.81 -5.80 -1.03
CA ARG A 225 -17.98 -5.04 -0.51
C ARG A 225 -18.11 -3.63 -1.07
N GLY A 226 -17.16 -3.15 -1.88
CA GLY A 226 -17.15 -1.79 -2.40
C GLY A 226 -16.81 -0.72 -1.35
N GLU A 227 -16.10 -1.11 -0.28
CA GLU A 227 -15.64 -0.16 0.75
C GLU A 227 -14.55 0.77 0.18
N ARG A 228 -14.58 2.04 0.59
CA ARG A 228 -13.56 3.03 0.20
C ARG A 228 -12.34 3.03 1.12
N THR A 229 -12.53 2.58 2.36
CA THR A 229 -11.49 2.63 3.38
C THR A 229 -11.57 1.39 4.27
N VAL A 230 -10.44 0.70 4.41
CA VAL A 230 -10.31 -0.45 5.31
C VAL A 230 -9.17 -0.19 6.30
N THR A 231 -9.49 -0.28 7.59
CA THR A 231 -8.52 -0.25 8.69
C THR A 231 -8.61 -1.59 9.44
N PRO A 232 -7.65 -2.52 9.22
CA PRO A 232 -7.70 -3.84 9.83
C PRO A 232 -7.53 -3.78 11.36
N GLY A 233 -8.41 -4.47 12.08
CA GLY A 233 -8.38 -4.57 13.53
C GLY A 233 -9.18 -3.49 14.26
N MET A 234 -9.99 -3.91 15.25
CA MET A 234 -10.87 -3.01 16.00
C MET A 234 -10.10 -1.90 16.73
N ILE A 235 -8.97 -2.24 17.35
CA ILE A 235 -8.14 -1.27 18.08
C ILE A 235 -7.61 -0.19 17.13
N ASN A 236 -7.16 -0.57 15.93
CA ASN A 236 -6.68 0.36 14.92
C ASN A 236 -7.81 1.27 14.44
N ARG A 237 -9.02 0.74 14.25
CA ARG A 237 -10.21 1.53 13.87
C ARG A 237 -10.57 2.54 14.94
N ILE A 238 -10.59 2.12 16.21
CA ILE A 238 -10.90 3.02 17.32
C ILE A 238 -9.83 4.11 17.43
N SER A 239 -8.56 3.77 17.31
CA SER A 239 -7.47 4.76 17.40
C SER A 239 -7.52 5.80 16.28
N THR A 240 -7.83 5.39 15.05
CA THR A 240 -7.99 6.34 13.92
C THR A 240 -9.18 7.25 14.09
N TYR A 241 -10.30 6.73 14.58
CA TYR A 241 -11.47 7.55 14.89
C TYR A 241 -11.17 8.55 16.03
N ALA A 242 -10.57 8.08 17.12
CA ALA A 242 -10.15 8.93 18.24
C ALA A 242 -9.19 10.05 17.79
N ALA A 243 -8.23 9.75 16.93
CA ALA A 243 -7.31 10.75 16.37
C ALA A 243 -8.02 11.83 15.55
N ARG A 244 -9.13 11.50 14.85
CA ARG A 244 -9.91 12.45 14.04
C ARG A 244 -10.74 13.42 14.89
N VAL A 245 -11.28 12.97 16.04
CA VAL A 245 -12.21 13.76 16.86
C VAL A 245 -11.54 14.44 18.06
N SER A 246 -10.33 14.04 18.41
CA SER A 246 -9.60 14.61 19.55
C SER A 246 -8.88 15.91 19.20
N PRO A 247 -8.71 16.86 20.14
CA PRO A 247 -7.90 18.04 19.92
C PRO A 247 -6.47 17.70 19.51
N ARG A 248 -6.00 18.27 18.41
CA ARG A 248 -4.69 17.95 17.80
C ARG A 248 -3.51 17.98 18.77
N GLY A 249 -3.50 18.94 19.70
CA GLY A 249 -2.44 19.06 20.71
C GLY A 249 -2.35 17.85 21.67
N ILE A 250 -3.48 17.24 22.00
CA ILE A 250 -3.54 16.04 22.85
C ILE A 250 -2.99 14.85 22.04
N VAL A 251 -3.45 14.69 20.80
CA VAL A 251 -3.03 13.60 19.91
C VAL A 251 -1.51 13.63 19.68
N ILE A 252 -0.93 14.79 19.41
CA ILE A 252 0.53 14.94 19.19
C ILE A 252 1.33 14.58 20.45
N ARG A 253 0.87 15.00 21.66
CA ARG A 253 1.56 14.68 22.91
C ARG A 253 1.50 13.19 23.22
N ALA A 254 0.34 12.56 23.01
CA ALA A 254 0.17 11.11 23.18
C ALA A 254 1.06 10.33 22.20
N ALA A 255 1.08 10.69 20.93
CA ALA A 255 1.93 10.09 19.91
C ALA A 255 3.42 10.22 20.27
N LYS A 256 3.86 11.41 20.74
CA LYS A 256 5.24 11.61 21.21
C LYS A 256 5.61 10.71 22.37
N ALA A 257 4.69 10.54 23.33
CA ALA A 257 4.93 9.67 24.51
C ALA A 257 5.08 8.19 24.09
N ILE A 258 4.24 7.72 23.16
CA ILE A 258 4.31 6.35 22.63
C ILE A 258 5.65 6.14 21.90
N MET A 259 6.05 7.07 21.01
CA MET A 259 7.27 6.94 20.22
C MET A 259 8.56 6.99 21.06
N ARG A 260 8.53 7.63 22.23
CA ARG A 260 9.66 7.63 23.18
C ARG A 260 9.81 6.31 23.92
N ARG A 261 8.72 5.56 24.14
CA ARG A 261 8.74 4.24 24.80
C ARG A 261 9.12 3.10 23.86
N ALA A 262 9.01 3.31 22.57
CA ALA A 262 9.37 2.35 21.53
C ALA A 262 10.86 2.42 21.12
N ARG A 263 11.74 2.74 22.09
CA ARG A 263 13.21 2.70 21.92
C ARG A 263 13.76 1.34 22.28
#